data_82cee6285423bf76a3083bcf76793ee3
#
_entry.id   82cee6285423bf76a3083bcf76793ee3
#
_cell.length_a   1.000
_cell.length_b   1.000
_cell.length_c   1.000
_cell.angle_alpha   90.00
_cell.angle_beta   90.00
_cell.angle_gamma   90.00
#
_symmetry.space_group_name_H-M   'P 1'
#
loop_
_entity.id
_entity.type
_entity.pdbx_description
1 polymer ?
#
loop_
_entity_poly.entity_id
_entity_poly.type
_entity_poly.pdbx_seq_one_letter_code
_entity_poly.pdbx_strand_id
1 'polypeptide(L)'
;FIDITLGELKSINVHFVGSVNIAGVHLLHPFSNVVSGLIQAGGVSEDGSLRTIKVLRDNKVVKTIDLYDYMFLGKSINYVRLMDQDIIYVPPRLSTVAITGSVRKQGYYEIINGDSMNTIFINSLYKIIITIF
;
A
#
# COMPACT_ATOMS: atom_id res chain seq x y z
N PHE A 1 5.09 -35.27 13.39
CA PHE A 1 5.28 -34.92 12.00
C PHE A 1 4.32 -33.79 11.55
N ILE A 2 3.04 -34.02 11.55
CA ILE A 2 2.06 -32.97 11.24
C ILE A 2 2.15 -31.87 12.28
N ASP A 3 2.29 -32.24 13.52
CA ASP A 3 2.43 -31.30 14.63
C ASP A 3 3.66 -30.40 14.47
N ILE A 4 4.74 -30.98 13.97
CA ILE A 4 5.95 -30.20 13.69
C ILE A 4 5.63 -29.14 12.64
N THR A 5 4.93 -29.50 11.58
CA THR A 5 4.55 -28.53 10.54
C THR A 5 3.69 -27.41 11.11
N LEU A 6 2.72 -27.73 11.94
CA LEU A 6 1.86 -26.73 12.58
C LEU A 6 2.66 -25.84 13.53
N GLY A 7 3.60 -26.42 14.26
CA GLY A 7 4.46 -25.63 15.15
C GLY A 7 5.36 -24.64 14.44
N GLU A 8 5.67 -24.86 13.17
CA GLU A 8 6.47 -23.94 12.37
C GLU A 8 5.67 -22.80 11.77
N LEU A 9 4.34 -22.94 11.70
CA LEU A 9 3.46 -21.92 11.12
C LEU A 9 2.97 -20.95 12.18
N LYS A 10 3.93 -20.31 12.84
CA LYS A 10 3.61 -19.32 13.87
C LYS A 10 3.25 -17.98 13.23
N SER A 11 2.25 -17.35 13.80
CA SER A 11 1.89 -15.99 13.41
C SER A 11 3.06 -15.03 13.66
N ILE A 12 3.09 -13.96 12.92
CA ILE A 12 4.10 -12.92 13.04
C ILE A 12 3.46 -11.65 13.57
N ASN A 13 4.24 -10.86 14.30
CA ASN A 13 3.82 -9.54 14.75
C ASN A 13 4.35 -8.51 13.76
N VAL A 14 3.44 -7.73 13.19
CA VAL A 14 3.79 -6.66 12.25
C VAL A 14 3.23 -5.36 12.80
N HIS A 15 4.07 -4.35 12.82
CA HIS A 15 3.70 -3.02 13.33
C HIS A 15 3.18 -2.16 12.18
N PHE A 16 2.01 -1.59 12.38
CA PHE A 16 1.43 -0.66 11.41
C PHE A 16 1.47 0.74 12.01
N VAL A 17 2.18 1.64 11.35
CA VAL A 17 2.39 3.00 11.84
C VAL A 17 2.06 4.01 10.76
N GLY A 18 1.76 5.23 11.20
CA GLY A 18 1.41 6.33 10.31
C GLY A 18 -0.07 6.38 10.01
N SER A 19 -0.41 6.67 8.76
CA SER A 19 -1.79 6.94 8.35
C SER A 19 -2.56 5.65 8.03
N VAL A 20 -2.71 4.80 9.01
CA VAL A 20 -3.56 3.61 8.95
C VAL A 20 -4.71 3.75 9.95
N ASN A 21 -5.85 3.11 9.67
CA ASN A 21 -7.03 3.27 10.51
C ASN A 21 -6.86 2.62 11.88
N ILE A 22 -6.24 1.46 11.95
CA ILE A 22 -6.00 0.76 13.21
C ILE A 22 -4.49 0.55 13.34
N ALA A 23 -3.80 1.57 13.86
CA ALA A 23 -2.35 1.51 14.06
C ALA A 23 -2.02 0.58 15.23
N GLY A 24 -0.77 0.12 15.26
CA GLY A 24 -0.26 -0.72 16.32
C GLY A 24 0.25 -2.07 15.82
N VAL A 25 0.39 -3.00 16.73
CA VAL A 25 0.88 -4.34 16.42
C VAL A 25 -0.28 -5.24 16.04
N HIS A 26 -0.18 -5.88 14.89
CA HIS A 26 -1.16 -6.85 14.43
C HIS A 26 -0.52 -8.22 14.27
N LEU A 27 -1.23 -9.24 14.69
CA LEU A 27 -0.81 -10.62 14.54
C LEU A 27 -1.27 -11.10 13.15
N LEU A 28 -0.31 -11.45 12.30
CA LEU A 28 -0.58 -11.86 10.93
C LEU A 28 -0.16 -13.30 10.70
N HIS A 29 -0.79 -13.93 9.72
CA HIS A 29 -0.35 -15.22 9.21
C HIS A 29 1.06 -15.09 8.63
N PRO A 30 1.94 -16.09 8.80
CA PRO A 30 3.34 -15.96 8.34
C PRO A 30 3.51 -15.79 6.84
N PHE A 31 2.48 -16.11 6.05
CA PHE A 31 2.50 -15.91 4.60
C PHE A 31 1.69 -14.69 4.15
N SER A 32 1.30 -13.83 5.08
CA SER A 32 0.58 -12.60 4.74
C SER A 32 1.47 -11.65 3.94
N ASN A 33 0.84 -10.94 3.02
CA ASN A 33 1.49 -9.86 2.28
C ASN A 33 1.03 -8.51 2.82
N VAL A 34 1.58 -7.43 2.24
CA VAL A 34 1.27 -6.08 2.70
C VAL A 34 -0.21 -5.75 2.53
N VAL A 35 -0.84 -6.19 1.44
CA VAL A 35 -2.27 -5.89 1.20
C VAL A 35 -3.15 -6.55 2.26
N SER A 36 -2.94 -7.83 2.52
CA SER A 36 -3.74 -8.53 3.54
C SER A 36 -3.52 -7.95 4.92
N GLY A 37 -2.29 -7.56 5.23
CA GLY A 37 -1.98 -6.89 6.48
C GLY A 37 -2.67 -5.54 6.62
N LEU A 38 -2.66 -4.73 5.58
CA LEU A 38 -3.34 -3.44 5.57
C LEU A 38 -4.86 -3.59 5.72
N ILE A 39 -5.44 -4.59 5.08
CA ILE A 39 -6.86 -4.88 5.24
C ILE A 39 -7.18 -5.19 6.70
N GLN A 40 -6.35 -6.01 7.34
CA GLN A 40 -6.53 -6.32 8.76
C GLN A 40 -6.38 -5.09 9.65
N ALA A 41 -5.52 -4.16 9.28
CA ALA A 41 -5.33 -2.89 10.00
C ALA A 41 -6.41 -1.85 9.67
N GLY A 42 -7.47 -2.23 9.01
CA GLY A 42 -8.57 -1.33 8.67
C GLY A 42 -8.32 -0.47 7.44
N GLY A 43 -7.23 -0.70 6.73
CA GLY A 43 -6.86 0.04 5.53
C GLY A 43 -6.08 1.32 5.82
N VAL A 44 -5.70 1.99 4.76
CA VAL A 44 -5.03 3.29 4.82
C VAL A 44 -6.07 4.37 5.14
N SER A 45 -5.75 5.28 6.05
CA SER A 45 -6.66 6.37 6.39
C SER A 45 -6.79 7.38 5.24
N GLU A 46 -7.78 8.27 5.35
CA GLU A 46 -8.09 9.21 4.26
C GLU A 46 -6.92 10.08 3.85
N ASP A 47 -6.07 10.45 4.80
CA ASP A 47 -4.91 11.30 4.57
C ASP A 47 -3.65 10.51 4.23
N GLY A 48 -3.74 9.20 4.16
CA GLY A 48 -2.59 8.34 3.92
C GLY A 48 -2.21 8.22 2.47
N SER A 49 -0.94 7.95 2.24
CA SER A 49 -0.41 7.68 0.91
C SER A 49 -0.70 6.22 0.52
N LEU A 50 -1.19 6.02 -0.68
CA LEU A 50 -1.33 4.69 -1.28
C LEU A 50 -0.12 4.32 -2.13
N ARG A 51 0.79 5.25 -2.37
CA ARG A 51 1.87 5.08 -3.35
C ARG A 51 3.26 5.03 -2.73
N THR A 52 3.39 5.38 -1.46
CA THR A 52 4.70 5.44 -0.81
C THR A 52 4.74 4.64 0.49
N ILE A 53 3.99 3.56 0.54
CA ILE A 53 3.97 2.67 1.70
C ILE A 53 5.32 1.98 1.81
N LYS A 54 5.91 2.02 3.00
CA LYS A 54 7.24 1.47 3.22
C LYS A 54 7.19 0.28 4.16
N VAL A 55 7.95 -0.75 3.82
CA VAL A 55 8.20 -1.88 4.70
C VAL A 55 9.61 -1.69 5.26
N LEU A 56 9.69 -1.59 6.58
CA LEU A 56 10.96 -1.41 7.27
C LEU A 56 11.32 -2.67 8.07
N ARG A 57 12.59 -3.01 8.03
CA ARG A 57 13.16 -4.13 8.76
C ARG A 57 14.51 -3.73 9.30
N ASP A 58 14.71 -3.87 10.60
CA ASP A 58 15.95 -3.45 11.26
C ASP A 58 16.29 -1.98 10.97
N ASN A 59 15.28 -1.11 11.04
CA ASN A 59 15.37 0.33 10.81
C ASN A 59 15.79 0.72 9.38
N LYS A 60 15.65 -0.19 8.43
CA LYS A 60 15.96 0.08 7.03
C LYS A 60 14.75 -0.18 6.16
N VAL A 61 14.57 0.63 5.13
CA VAL A 61 13.52 0.43 4.14
C VAL A 61 13.87 -0.75 3.27
N VAL A 62 13.13 -1.85 3.41
CA VAL A 62 13.31 -3.04 2.58
C VAL A 62 12.66 -2.84 1.22
N LYS A 63 11.48 -2.21 1.21
CA LYS A 63 10.72 -1.99 -0.02
C LYS A 63 9.78 -0.80 0.15
N THR A 64 9.60 -0.06 -0.93
CA THR A 64 8.53 0.92 -1.05
C THR A 64 7.47 0.35 -1.97
N ILE A 65 6.22 0.40 -1.56
CA ILE A 65 5.11 -0.22 -2.27
C ILE A 65 4.19 0.86 -2.78
N ASP A 66 3.88 0.75 -4.07
CA ASP A 66 2.89 1.60 -4.74
C ASP A 66 1.67 0.74 -5.02
N LEU A 67 0.60 0.98 -4.27
CA LEU A 67 -0.64 0.21 -4.44
C LEU A 67 -1.35 0.54 -5.74
N TYR A 68 -1.03 1.64 -6.41
CA TYR A 68 -1.60 1.94 -7.72
C TYR A 68 -1.16 0.90 -8.75
N ASP A 69 0.07 0.40 -8.65
CA ASP A 69 0.52 -0.68 -9.53
C ASP A 69 -0.37 -1.91 -9.38
N TYR A 70 -0.74 -2.24 -8.16
CA TYR A 70 -1.63 -3.36 -7.89
C TYR A 70 -3.07 -3.07 -8.32
N MET A 71 -3.59 -1.90 -7.94
CA MET A 71 -5.01 -1.57 -8.13
C MET A 71 -5.36 -1.27 -9.59
N PHE A 72 -4.49 -0.61 -10.32
CA PHE A 72 -4.78 -0.15 -11.67
C PHE A 72 -4.06 -0.92 -12.76
N LEU A 73 -2.89 -1.47 -12.49
CA LEU A 73 -2.10 -2.19 -13.47
C LEU A 73 -2.11 -3.70 -13.25
N GLY A 74 -2.71 -4.17 -12.17
CA GLY A 74 -2.78 -5.59 -11.86
C GLY A 74 -1.45 -6.24 -11.52
N LYS A 75 -0.44 -5.45 -11.18
CA LYS A 75 0.86 -6.00 -10.80
C LYS A 75 0.79 -6.67 -9.43
N SER A 76 1.47 -7.79 -9.29
CA SER A 76 1.56 -8.47 -8.01
C SER A 76 2.46 -7.72 -7.04
N ILE A 77 2.07 -7.69 -5.77
CA ILE A 77 2.92 -7.16 -4.68
C ILE A 77 3.34 -8.25 -3.71
N ASN A 78 3.19 -9.51 -4.12
CA ASN A 78 3.52 -10.65 -3.26
C ASN A 78 5.02 -10.94 -3.18
N TYR A 79 5.82 -10.16 -3.88
CA TYR A 79 7.27 -10.33 -3.88
C TYR A 79 7.95 -9.90 -2.58
N VAL A 80 7.22 -9.23 -1.69
CA VAL A 80 7.75 -8.87 -0.37
C VAL A 80 7.08 -9.73 0.68
N ARG A 81 7.85 -10.65 1.24
CA ARG A 81 7.39 -11.48 2.35
C ARG A 81 7.57 -10.71 3.66
N LEU A 82 6.51 -10.59 4.41
CA LEU A 82 6.57 -9.99 5.74
C LEU A 82 7.23 -10.95 6.73
N MET A 83 8.01 -10.40 7.62
CA MET A 83 8.67 -11.13 8.69
C MET A 83 8.25 -10.58 10.04
N ASP A 84 8.46 -11.38 11.07
CA ASP A 84 8.16 -10.95 12.43
C ASP A 84 8.91 -9.65 12.78
N GLN A 85 8.22 -8.74 13.43
CA GLN A 85 8.69 -7.41 13.82
C GLN A 85 8.91 -6.44 12.66
N ASP A 86 8.46 -6.74 11.46
CA ASP A 86 8.47 -5.77 10.37
C ASP A 86 7.55 -4.60 10.71
N ILE A 87 7.88 -3.45 10.16
CA ILE A 87 7.08 -2.23 10.30
C ILE A 87 6.55 -1.85 8.92
N ILE A 88 5.25 -1.68 8.83
CA ILE A 88 4.62 -1.10 7.65
C ILE A 88 4.27 0.34 7.98
N TYR A 89 4.96 1.26 7.32
CA TYR A 89 4.77 2.68 7.53
C TYR A 89 4.01 3.29 6.35
N VAL A 90 2.90 3.93 6.66
CA VAL A 90 2.08 4.63 5.68
C VAL A 90 2.24 6.14 5.94
N PRO A 91 3.03 6.84 5.13
CA PRO A 91 3.19 8.28 5.29
C PRO A 91 1.93 9.03 4.85
N PRO A 92 1.80 10.30 5.24
CA PRO A 92 0.70 11.12 4.75
C PRO A 92 0.86 11.38 3.24
N ARG A 93 -0.28 11.53 2.58
CA ARG A 93 -0.33 11.89 1.17
C ARG A 93 0.08 13.35 1.01
N LEU A 94 0.96 13.61 0.04
CA LEU A 94 1.50 14.96 -0.16
C LEU A 94 0.75 15.73 -1.23
N SER A 95 0.44 15.10 -2.35
CA SER A 95 -0.16 15.79 -3.49
C SER A 95 -1.21 14.94 -4.16
N THR A 96 -2.27 15.58 -4.63
CA THR A 96 -3.33 14.92 -5.38
C THR A 96 -3.69 15.72 -6.61
N VAL A 97 -4.26 15.04 -7.60
CA VAL A 97 -4.93 15.66 -8.75
C VAL A 97 -6.36 15.19 -8.80
N ALA A 98 -7.25 16.07 -9.19
CA ALA A 98 -8.62 15.69 -9.48
C ALA A 98 -8.75 15.43 -10.97
N ILE A 99 -9.35 14.30 -11.33
CA ILE A 99 -9.62 13.92 -12.70
C ILE A 99 -11.14 13.87 -12.86
N THR A 100 -11.65 14.72 -13.77
CA THR A 100 -13.08 14.86 -14.00
C THR A 100 -13.37 14.82 -15.50
N GLY A 101 -14.67 14.79 -15.85
CA GLY A 101 -15.09 14.79 -17.23
C GLY A 101 -15.38 13.39 -17.74
N SER A 102 -15.08 13.14 -19.02
CA SER A 102 -15.42 11.85 -19.66
C SER A 102 -14.40 10.76 -19.39
N VAL A 103 -13.96 10.63 -18.14
CA VAL A 103 -13.07 9.54 -17.71
C VAL A 103 -13.89 8.41 -17.10
N ARG A 104 -13.35 7.18 -17.18
CA ARG A 104 -14.03 6.03 -16.62
C ARG A 104 -14.15 6.10 -15.11
N LYS A 105 -13.11 6.57 -14.45
CA LYS A 105 -13.06 6.73 -12.99
C LYS A 105 -12.68 8.14 -12.65
N GLN A 106 -13.68 8.96 -12.35
CA GLN A 106 -13.44 10.31 -11.82
C GLN A 106 -13.01 10.22 -10.37
N GLY A 107 -12.24 11.18 -9.93
CA GLY A 107 -11.87 11.29 -8.54
C GLY A 107 -10.53 11.95 -8.33
N TYR A 108 -10.04 11.81 -7.12
CA TYR A 108 -8.76 12.35 -6.71
C TYR A 108 -7.72 11.24 -6.77
N TYR A 109 -6.61 11.52 -7.45
CA TYR A 109 -5.52 10.56 -7.59
C TYR A 109 -4.27 11.14 -6.96
N GLU A 110 -3.59 10.32 -6.19
CA GLU A 110 -2.31 10.72 -5.60
C GLU A 110 -1.22 10.79 -6.65
N ILE A 111 -0.39 11.83 -6.58
CA ILE A 111 0.80 11.96 -7.43
C ILE A 111 2.05 11.95 -6.56
N ILE A 112 3.11 11.41 -7.11
CA ILE A 112 4.42 11.37 -6.47
C ILE A 112 5.47 11.93 -7.44
N ASN A 113 6.65 12.24 -6.90
CA ASN A 113 7.75 12.70 -7.73
C ASN A 113 8.08 11.67 -8.83
N GLY A 114 8.26 12.15 -10.04
CA GLY A 114 8.55 11.31 -11.19
C GLY A 114 7.33 10.88 -11.99
N ASP A 115 6.13 11.20 -11.53
CA ASP A 115 4.93 10.94 -12.31
C ASP A 115 4.89 11.81 -13.57
N SER A 116 4.44 11.20 -14.66
CA SER A 116 4.17 11.90 -15.91
C SER A 116 2.68 11.96 -16.16
N MET A 117 2.27 12.76 -17.15
CA MET A 117 0.88 12.79 -17.58
C MET A 117 0.40 11.41 -18.03
N ASN A 118 1.28 10.64 -18.69
CA ASN A 118 0.93 9.27 -19.09
C ASN A 118 0.63 8.38 -17.89
N THR A 119 1.41 8.49 -16.82
CA THR A 119 1.17 7.74 -15.59
C THR A 119 -0.21 8.07 -15.02
N ILE A 120 -0.54 9.36 -14.97
CA ILE A 120 -1.83 9.80 -14.47
C ILE A 120 -2.97 9.27 -15.37
N PHE A 121 -2.80 9.32 -16.68
CA PHE A 121 -3.80 8.82 -17.62
C PHE A 121 -3.99 7.30 -17.50
N ILE A 122 -2.91 6.55 -17.33
CA ILE A 122 -3.01 5.11 -17.12
C ILE A 122 -3.80 4.80 -15.86
N ASN A 123 -3.53 5.50 -14.79
CA ASN A 123 -4.21 5.28 -13.51
C ASN A 123 -5.70 5.61 -13.60
N SER A 124 -6.07 6.66 -14.34
CA SER A 124 -7.47 7.05 -14.54
C SER A 124 -8.13 6.30 -15.69
N LEU A 125 -7.37 5.62 -16.55
CA LEU A 125 -7.75 4.89 -17.76
C LEU A 125 -8.13 5.79 -18.94
N TYR A 126 -8.32 7.09 -18.73
CA TYR A 126 -8.63 8.05 -19.77
C TYR A 126 -8.02 9.38 -19.43
N LYS A 127 -7.78 10.16 -20.47
CA LYS A 127 -7.32 11.52 -20.26
C LYS A 127 -8.49 12.47 -20.35
N ILE A 128 -8.54 13.47 -19.51
CA ILE A 128 -9.41 14.61 -19.69
C ILE A 128 -8.94 15.79 -18.84
N ILE A 129 -9.80 16.40 -18.06
CA ILE A 129 -9.48 17.58 -17.29
C ILE A 129 -8.78 17.17 -16.01
N ILE A 130 -7.62 17.74 -15.76
CA ILE A 130 -6.85 17.47 -14.56
C ILE A 130 -6.68 18.79 -13.81
N THR A 131 -7.06 18.79 -12.54
CA THR A 131 -6.84 19.91 -11.64
C THR A 131 -5.87 19.47 -10.54
N ILE A 132 -4.81 20.22 -10.37
CA ILE A 132 -3.75 19.92 -9.39
C ILE A 132 -4.02 20.70 -8.10
N PHE A 133 -3.94 20.00 -6.98
CA PHE A 133 -4.13 20.57 -5.65
C PHE A 133 -2.86 20.53 -4.82
#